data_10c21d6dfdb78b69c643f3eb4400262d
#
_entry.id   10c21d6dfdb78b69c643f3eb4400262d
#
_cell.length_a   1.000
_cell.length_b   1.000
_cell.length_c   1.000
_cell.angle_alpha   90.00
_cell.angle_beta   90.00
_cell.angle_gamma   90.00
#
_symmetry.space_group_name_H-M   'P 1'
#
loop_
_entity.id
_entity.type
_entity.pdbx_description
1 polymer ?
#
loop_
_entity_poly.entity_id
_entity_poly.type
_entity_poly.pdbx_seq_one_letter_code
_entity_poly.pdbx_strand_id
1 'polypeptide(L)'
;MNLIICCTPLQVLIAEKIIERYPEQKFYGVMLESFYNDKFDFYENKLKHLCHKFFCIKIARFKLERYKNLLSLLKLKNKTFDRVFLANIEKRYIHIILSNIFFKELYTFDDGTANIAPNSHLYQEYDHSLKKRITDILLPNHYNSNKVKNISKLHYSIYRCKNNIIDNIEYMPLFNLEKKYTAQDKSISILLGQPIFNDEEKNIRLIKEVIEKFKIDFYFPHPREDYHIDNILYIKTPLIFEEFYAEQSVENNIKIYTFFSSAVLNIVTKENIDRIYALKPKLTEKAYLDCYDILKDFGIKVIDI
;
A
#
# COMPACT_ATOMS: atom_id res chain seq x y z
N MET A 1 3.23 -5.64 -25.35
CA MET A 1 3.96 -5.38 -24.06
C MET A 1 3.03 -4.62 -23.15
N ASN A 2 2.96 -4.99 -21.87
CA ASN A 2 2.13 -4.32 -20.88
C ASN A 2 2.91 -3.25 -20.11
N LEU A 3 2.22 -2.25 -19.55
CA LEU A 3 2.78 -1.26 -18.63
C LEU A 3 2.21 -1.51 -17.23
N ILE A 4 3.07 -1.53 -16.21
CA ILE A 4 2.64 -1.58 -14.82
C ILE A 4 3.26 -0.42 -14.04
N ILE A 5 2.43 0.33 -13.29
CA ILE A 5 2.84 1.55 -12.57
C ILE A 5 2.58 1.36 -11.09
N CYS A 6 3.65 1.43 -10.29
CA CYS A 6 3.62 1.33 -8.84
C CYS A 6 4.14 2.61 -8.18
N CYS A 7 3.68 2.89 -6.97
CA CYS A 7 4.07 4.05 -6.17
C CYS A 7 4.51 3.66 -4.74
N THR A 8 4.20 2.45 -4.30
CA THR A 8 4.46 1.98 -2.94
C THR A 8 4.92 0.51 -2.95
N PRO A 9 5.62 0.04 -1.90
CA PRO A 9 5.98 -1.36 -1.74
C PRO A 9 4.78 -2.34 -1.84
N LEU A 10 3.65 -2.04 -1.21
CA LEU A 10 2.44 -2.86 -1.31
C LEU A 10 1.98 -3.02 -2.76
N GLN A 11 2.00 -1.94 -3.52
CA GLN A 11 1.63 -1.98 -4.94
C GLN A 11 2.58 -2.87 -5.75
N VAL A 12 3.86 -2.97 -5.37
CA VAL A 12 4.81 -3.89 -6.03
C VAL A 12 4.46 -5.35 -5.73
N LEU A 13 4.03 -5.68 -4.50
CA LEU A 13 3.54 -7.04 -4.19
C LEU A 13 2.30 -7.41 -5.01
N ILE A 14 1.36 -6.48 -5.15
CA ILE A 14 0.17 -6.71 -5.99
C ILE A 14 0.57 -6.85 -7.46
N ALA A 15 1.51 -6.00 -7.92
CA ALA A 15 2.05 -6.06 -9.28
C ALA A 15 2.72 -7.40 -9.60
N GLU A 16 3.46 -7.98 -8.64
CA GLU A 16 4.03 -9.32 -8.76
C GLU A 16 2.94 -10.35 -9.06
N LYS A 17 1.84 -10.35 -8.28
CA LYS A 17 0.72 -11.27 -8.50
C LYS A 17 0.01 -11.04 -9.84
N ILE A 18 -0.06 -9.79 -10.30
CA ILE A 18 -0.58 -9.49 -11.64
C ILE A 18 0.36 -10.05 -12.71
N ILE A 19 1.66 -9.84 -12.60
CA ILE A 19 2.66 -10.32 -13.57
C ILE A 19 2.63 -11.85 -13.64
N GLU A 20 2.54 -12.55 -12.50
CA GLU A 20 2.41 -14.01 -12.43
C GLU A 20 1.19 -14.56 -13.22
N ARG A 21 0.11 -13.78 -13.35
CA ARG A 21 -1.08 -14.17 -14.15
C ARG A 21 -0.88 -14.04 -15.67
N TYR A 22 0.18 -13.38 -16.09
CA TYR A 22 0.49 -13.16 -17.51
C TYR A 22 1.92 -13.64 -17.85
N PRO A 23 2.26 -14.93 -17.61
CA PRO A 23 3.64 -15.42 -17.65
C PRO A 23 4.30 -15.26 -19.03
N GLU A 24 3.49 -15.34 -20.11
CA GLU A 24 3.99 -15.22 -21.48
C GLU A 24 4.12 -13.76 -21.95
N GLN A 25 3.79 -12.78 -21.09
CA GLN A 25 3.75 -11.39 -21.50
C GLN A 25 4.90 -10.59 -20.89
N LYS A 26 5.44 -9.67 -21.69
CA LYS A 26 6.50 -8.76 -21.24
C LYS A 26 5.89 -7.53 -20.58
N PHE A 27 6.47 -7.13 -19.45
CA PHE A 27 6.07 -5.93 -18.73
C PHE A 27 7.14 -4.84 -18.80
N TYR A 28 6.69 -3.61 -18.89
CA TYR A 28 7.46 -2.40 -18.63
C TYR A 28 7.05 -1.87 -17.26
N GLY A 29 7.94 -1.92 -16.27
CA GLY A 29 7.71 -1.42 -14.92
C GLY A 29 8.01 0.07 -14.81
N VAL A 30 7.14 0.80 -14.12
CA VAL A 30 7.38 2.19 -13.74
C VAL A 30 7.17 2.32 -12.24
N MET A 31 8.20 2.82 -11.51
CA MET A 31 8.10 3.15 -10.10
C MET A 31 8.11 4.68 -9.93
N LEU A 32 7.11 5.22 -9.21
CA LEU A 32 6.97 6.64 -8.89
C LEU A 32 7.16 6.83 -7.39
N GLU A 33 8.40 7.00 -6.94
CA GLU A 33 8.74 7.07 -5.52
C GLU A 33 8.55 8.47 -4.94
N SER A 34 7.89 8.53 -3.78
CA SER A 34 7.73 9.75 -2.98
C SER A 34 8.51 9.71 -1.67
N PHE A 35 9.05 8.55 -1.31
CA PHE A 35 9.82 8.29 -0.09
C PHE A 35 11.12 7.58 -0.45
N TYR A 36 12.15 7.76 0.40
CA TYR A 36 13.49 7.20 0.21
C TYR A 36 13.87 6.49 1.51
N ASN A 37 13.89 5.17 1.48
CA ASN A 37 14.39 4.31 2.54
C ASN A 37 14.66 2.90 1.99
N ASP A 38 15.32 2.06 2.78
CA ASP A 38 15.74 0.71 2.38
C ASP A 38 14.57 -0.16 1.88
N LYS A 39 13.35 0.04 2.41
CA LYS A 39 12.16 -0.69 1.96
C LYS A 39 11.80 -0.30 0.52
N PHE A 40 11.79 0.99 0.19
CA PHE A 40 11.51 1.45 -1.17
C PHE A 40 12.57 0.97 -2.15
N ASP A 41 13.85 1.04 -1.79
CA ASP A 41 14.95 0.56 -2.63
C ASP A 41 14.85 -0.96 -2.87
N PHE A 42 14.46 -1.74 -1.86
CA PHE A 42 14.21 -3.19 -2.00
C PHE A 42 13.09 -3.47 -3.01
N TYR A 43 11.93 -2.81 -2.89
CA TYR A 43 10.79 -3.04 -3.78
C TYR A 43 10.98 -2.41 -5.16
N GLU A 44 11.75 -1.33 -5.30
CA GLU A 44 12.20 -0.83 -6.60
C GLU A 44 12.98 -1.93 -7.35
N ASN A 45 13.96 -2.51 -6.68
CA ASN A 45 14.76 -3.61 -7.24
C ASN A 45 13.90 -4.83 -7.57
N LYS A 46 12.95 -5.21 -6.69
CA LYS A 46 12.01 -6.31 -6.92
C LYS A 46 11.21 -6.07 -8.21
N LEU A 47 10.58 -4.90 -8.37
CA LEU A 47 9.82 -4.57 -9.58
C LEU A 47 10.70 -4.54 -10.83
N LYS A 48 11.93 -4.04 -10.71
CA LYS A 48 12.91 -4.04 -11.80
C LYS A 48 13.24 -5.44 -12.30
N HIS A 49 13.39 -6.43 -11.40
CA HIS A 49 13.68 -7.81 -11.78
C HIS A 49 12.46 -8.53 -12.38
N LEU A 50 11.25 -8.18 -11.96
CA LEU A 50 10.01 -8.74 -12.51
C LEU A 50 9.69 -8.24 -13.93
N CYS A 51 10.27 -7.11 -14.34
CA CYS A 51 9.93 -6.44 -15.60
C CYS A 51 11.02 -6.58 -16.64
N HIS A 52 10.62 -6.73 -17.92
CA HIS A 52 11.54 -6.76 -19.05
C HIS A 52 12.25 -5.41 -19.27
N LYS A 53 11.55 -4.31 -18.98
CA LYS A 53 12.08 -2.92 -18.98
C LYS A 53 11.59 -2.24 -17.71
N PHE A 54 12.41 -1.35 -17.18
CA PHE A 54 12.10 -0.65 -15.95
C PHE A 54 12.50 0.82 -16.01
N PHE A 55 11.75 1.66 -15.31
CA PHE A 55 12.02 3.07 -15.18
C PHE A 55 11.53 3.58 -13.82
N CYS A 56 12.43 4.21 -13.05
CA CYS A 56 12.09 4.84 -11.78
C CYS A 56 12.12 6.36 -11.89
N ILE A 57 11.15 7.00 -11.23
CA ILE A 57 11.10 8.46 -11.02
C ILE A 57 11.04 8.72 -9.54
N LYS A 58 12.10 9.29 -9.00
CA LYS A 58 12.15 9.78 -7.63
C LYS A 58 11.50 11.16 -7.57
N ILE A 59 10.26 11.23 -7.01
CA ILE A 59 9.48 12.47 -6.98
C ILE A 59 10.08 13.43 -5.97
N ALA A 60 10.71 14.49 -6.46
CA ALA A 60 11.39 15.47 -5.64
C ALA A 60 10.43 16.38 -4.85
N ARG A 61 10.87 16.81 -3.67
CA ARG A 61 10.15 17.79 -2.83
C ARG A 61 10.21 19.20 -3.42
N PHE A 62 11.30 19.58 -4.07
CA PHE A 62 11.54 20.93 -4.59
C PHE A 62 10.94 21.15 -5.99
N LYS A 63 10.42 22.36 -6.26
CA LYS A 63 9.74 22.69 -7.52
C LYS A 63 10.60 22.44 -8.76
N LEU A 64 11.86 22.86 -8.76
CA LEU A 64 12.74 22.75 -9.93
C LEU A 64 13.01 21.27 -10.30
N GLU A 65 13.24 20.43 -9.33
CA GLU A 65 13.44 18.99 -9.54
C GLU A 65 12.15 18.31 -10.00
N ARG A 66 10.98 18.77 -9.53
CA ARG A 66 9.69 18.28 -10.05
C ARG A 66 9.54 18.50 -11.56
N TYR A 67 10.03 19.62 -12.09
CA TYR A 67 10.03 19.85 -13.55
C TYR A 67 10.94 18.86 -14.28
N LYS A 68 12.16 18.60 -13.77
CA LYS A 68 13.06 17.57 -14.33
C LYS A 68 12.39 16.20 -14.32
N ASN A 69 11.71 15.83 -13.25
CA ASN A 69 10.98 14.57 -13.12
C ASN A 69 9.82 14.48 -14.13
N LEU A 70 9.07 15.56 -14.33
CA LEU A 70 8.03 15.61 -15.35
C LEU A 70 8.62 15.43 -16.76
N LEU A 71 9.74 16.07 -17.06
CA LEU A 71 10.42 15.91 -18.36
C LEU A 71 10.94 14.49 -18.57
N SER A 72 11.29 13.77 -17.49
CA SER A 72 11.69 12.37 -17.59
C SER A 72 10.58 11.46 -18.11
N LEU A 73 9.29 11.83 -17.93
CA LEU A 73 8.13 11.13 -18.49
C LEU A 73 8.12 11.14 -20.04
N LEU A 74 8.83 12.08 -20.68
CA LEU A 74 9.00 12.09 -22.13
C LEU A 74 9.60 10.78 -22.67
N LYS A 75 10.33 10.02 -21.83
CA LYS A 75 10.82 8.67 -22.17
C LYS A 75 9.70 7.69 -22.50
N LEU A 76 8.50 7.92 -22.00
CA LEU A 76 7.32 7.10 -22.26
C LEU A 76 6.46 7.64 -23.40
N LYS A 77 6.67 8.90 -23.82
CA LYS A 77 5.84 9.57 -24.83
C LYS A 77 5.76 8.75 -26.12
N ASN A 78 4.56 8.62 -26.65
CA ASN A 78 4.21 7.91 -27.88
C ASN A 78 4.52 6.39 -27.86
N LYS A 79 4.84 5.80 -26.69
CA LYS A 79 4.93 4.34 -26.60
C LYS A 79 3.56 3.71 -26.64
N THR A 80 3.49 2.52 -27.21
CA THR A 80 2.24 1.72 -27.31
C THR A 80 2.33 0.52 -26.39
N PHE A 81 1.26 0.32 -25.61
CA PHE A 81 1.08 -0.81 -24.71
C PHE A 81 -0.22 -1.55 -25.02
N ASP A 82 -0.22 -2.86 -24.78
CA ASP A 82 -1.47 -3.63 -24.91
C ASP A 82 -2.36 -3.35 -23.70
N ARG A 83 -1.80 -3.46 -22.49
CA ARG A 83 -2.49 -3.21 -21.23
C ARG A 83 -1.68 -2.27 -20.34
N VAL A 84 -2.39 -1.44 -19.60
CA VAL A 84 -1.84 -0.61 -18.53
C VAL A 84 -2.45 -1.05 -17.21
N PHE A 85 -1.60 -1.30 -16.21
CA PHE A 85 -1.99 -1.64 -14.85
C PHE A 85 -1.51 -0.55 -13.90
N LEU A 86 -2.40 -0.02 -13.06
CA LEU A 86 -2.06 1.02 -12.10
C LEU A 86 -2.94 0.95 -10.84
N ALA A 87 -2.39 1.38 -9.70
CA ALA A 87 -3.10 1.44 -8.43
C ALA A 87 -3.61 2.85 -8.13
N ASN A 88 -2.71 3.81 -8.13
CA ASN A 88 -3.06 5.17 -7.71
C ASN A 88 -3.72 5.96 -8.84
N ILE A 89 -5.05 6.13 -8.74
CA ILE A 89 -5.86 6.81 -9.76
C ILE A 89 -5.83 8.35 -9.67
N GLU A 90 -5.21 8.92 -8.64
CA GLU A 90 -5.25 10.36 -8.37
C GLU A 90 -3.98 11.11 -8.74
N LYS A 91 -2.84 10.40 -8.78
CA LYS A 91 -1.56 11.06 -9.01
C LYS A 91 -1.48 11.70 -10.40
N ARG A 92 -1.22 13.00 -10.42
CA ARG A 92 -1.02 13.76 -11.68
C ARG A 92 0.05 13.14 -12.59
N TYR A 93 1.12 12.56 -12.04
CA TYR A 93 2.14 11.87 -12.85
C TYR A 93 1.54 10.72 -13.64
N ILE A 94 0.63 9.94 -13.05
CA ILE A 94 -0.08 8.86 -13.74
C ILE A 94 -0.99 9.42 -14.83
N HIS A 95 -1.75 10.49 -14.54
CA HIS A 95 -2.59 11.13 -15.56
C HIS A 95 -1.78 11.64 -16.76
N ILE A 96 -0.60 12.21 -16.52
CA ILE A 96 0.31 12.64 -17.57
C ILE A 96 0.85 11.43 -18.36
N ILE A 97 1.25 10.34 -17.69
CA ILE A 97 1.69 9.12 -18.37
C ILE A 97 0.59 8.63 -19.31
N LEU A 98 -0.63 8.44 -18.79
CA LEU A 98 -1.78 7.96 -19.58
C LEU A 98 -2.10 8.88 -20.77
N SER A 99 -1.91 10.18 -20.60
CA SER A 99 -2.17 11.18 -21.67
C SER A 99 -1.13 11.19 -22.79
N ASN A 100 0.04 10.59 -22.56
CA ASN A 100 1.17 10.67 -23.47
C ASN A 100 1.61 9.30 -24.04
N ILE A 101 0.87 8.25 -23.75
CA ILE A 101 1.06 6.89 -24.28
C ILE A 101 -0.16 6.44 -25.06
N PHE A 102 -0.03 5.38 -25.84
CA PHE A 102 -1.14 4.66 -26.48
C PHE A 102 -1.33 3.31 -25.77
N PHE A 103 -2.57 2.93 -25.49
CA PHE A 103 -2.88 1.64 -24.89
C PHE A 103 -4.27 1.15 -25.33
N LYS A 104 -4.47 -0.17 -25.32
CA LYS A 104 -5.76 -0.78 -25.72
C LYS A 104 -6.71 -0.91 -24.53
N GLU A 105 -6.19 -1.35 -23.37
CA GLU A 105 -6.97 -1.64 -22.17
C GLU A 105 -6.30 -1.07 -20.92
N LEU A 106 -7.11 -0.59 -19.97
CA LEU A 106 -6.67 -0.14 -18.67
C LEU A 106 -7.24 -1.06 -17.59
N TYR A 107 -6.38 -1.43 -16.66
CA TYR A 107 -6.69 -2.21 -15.46
C TYR A 107 -6.22 -1.44 -14.23
N THR A 108 -6.97 -1.55 -13.15
CA THR A 108 -6.58 -0.96 -11.87
C THR A 108 -6.38 -2.04 -10.83
N PHE A 109 -5.71 -1.71 -9.74
CA PHE A 109 -5.55 -2.58 -8.58
C PHE A 109 -5.46 -1.74 -7.29
N ASP A 110 -5.62 -2.39 -6.14
CA ASP A 110 -5.69 -1.69 -4.86
C ASP A 110 -4.42 -0.88 -4.55
N ASP A 111 -4.63 0.33 -4.03
CA ASP A 111 -3.58 1.20 -3.45
C ASP A 111 -3.47 1.00 -1.91
N GLY A 112 -4.37 0.26 -1.35
CA GLY A 112 -4.55 0.02 0.07
C GLY A 112 -6.01 0.19 0.50
N THR A 113 -6.26 0.34 1.80
CA THR A 113 -7.61 0.41 2.38
C THR A 113 -8.45 1.61 1.91
N ALA A 114 -7.83 2.66 1.36
CA ALA A 114 -8.56 3.78 0.77
C ALA A 114 -9.49 3.35 -0.37
N ASN A 115 -9.19 2.24 -1.04
CA ASN A 115 -10.01 1.69 -2.11
C ASN A 115 -11.36 1.15 -1.61
N ILE A 116 -11.42 0.68 -0.37
CA ILE A 116 -12.60 0.02 0.23
C ILE A 116 -13.26 0.84 1.35
N ALA A 117 -12.65 1.95 1.77
CA ALA A 117 -13.18 2.83 2.80
C ALA A 117 -14.17 3.85 2.20
N PRO A 118 -15.48 3.77 2.47
CA PRO A 118 -16.49 4.62 1.81
C PRO A 118 -16.26 6.12 2.03
N ASN A 119 -15.65 6.50 3.15
CA ASN A 119 -15.35 7.89 3.49
C ASN A 119 -13.98 8.35 2.95
N SER A 120 -13.27 7.52 2.20
CA SER A 120 -11.97 7.90 1.66
C SER A 120 -12.11 8.96 0.56
N HIS A 121 -11.04 9.73 0.40
CA HIS A 121 -10.93 10.72 -0.66
C HIS A 121 -11.11 10.12 -2.07
N LEU A 122 -10.87 8.83 -2.26
CA LEU A 122 -11.07 8.15 -3.55
C LEU A 122 -12.55 8.06 -3.98
N TYR A 123 -13.48 8.17 -3.05
CA TYR A 123 -14.93 8.19 -3.33
C TYR A 123 -15.47 9.61 -3.54
N GLN A 124 -14.68 10.65 -3.24
CA GLN A 124 -15.10 12.03 -3.43
C GLN A 124 -14.88 12.48 -4.87
N GLU A 125 -15.81 13.25 -5.42
CA GLU A 125 -15.62 13.94 -6.68
C GLU A 125 -14.72 15.16 -6.46
N TYR A 126 -13.49 15.08 -6.97
CA TYR A 126 -12.61 16.24 -6.99
C TYR A 126 -12.87 17.08 -8.22
N ASP A 127 -13.38 18.26 -8.00
CA ASP A 127 -13.38 19.33 -9.02
C ASP A 127 -11.95 19.87 -9.17
N HIS A 128 -11.25 19.31 -10.13
CA HIS A 128 -9.90 19.78 -10.46
C HIS A 128 -10.01 21.17 -11.10
N SER A 129 -9.69 22.21 -10.34
CA SER A 129 -9.58 23.57 -10.86
C SER A 129 -8.80 23.56 -12.17
N LEU A 130 -9.41 24.07 -13.22
CA LEU A 130 -8.94 24.12 -14.61
C LEU A 130 -7.70 25.02 -14.82
N LYS A 131 -6.89 25.25 -13.80
CA LYS A 131 -5.63 25.99 -13.95
C LYS A 131 -4.67 25.18 -14.81
N LYS A 132 -4.75 25.41 -16.13
CA LYS A 132 -3.73 24.93 -17.05
C LYS A 132 -2.35 25.39 -16.56
N ARG A 133 -1.45 24.43 -16.35
CA ARG A 133 -0.07 24.70 -15.97
C ARG A 133 0.77 24.75 -17.24
N ILE A 134 1.85 25.54 -17.26
CA ILE A 134 2.79 25.63 -18.39
C ILE A 134 3.29 24.24 -18.83
N THR A 135 3.42 23.32 -17.86
CA THR A 135 3.80 21.91 -18.13
C THR A 135 2.78 21.16 -19.00
N ASP A 136 1.53 21.59 -19.06
CA ASP A 136 0.50 20.91 -19.86
C ASP A 136 0.63 21.22 -21.36
N ILE A 137 1.49 22.18 -21.73
CA ILE A 137 1.86 22.46 -23.13
C ILE A 137 2.82 21.38 -23.64
N LEU A 138 3.81 21.00 -22.83
CA LEU A 138 4.83 20.00 -23.21
C LEU A 138 4.35 18.57 -22.96
N LEU A 139 3.58 18.38 -21.90
CA LEU A 139 3.04 17.10 -21.44
C LEU A 139 1.53 17.26 -21.21
N PRO A 140 0.71 17.06 -22.24
CA PRO A 140 -0.75 17.11 -22.12
C PRO A 140 -1.26 16.24 -20.98
N ASN A 141 -2.29 16.73 -20.28
CA ASN A 141 -2.96 15.98 -19.23
C ASN A 141 -4.47 15.96 -19.52
N HIS A 142 -4.95 14.85 -20.06
CA HIS A 142 -6.35 14.63 -20.46
C HIS A 142 -7.09 13.68 -19.53
N TYR A 143 -6.43 13.17 -18.46
CA TYR A 143 -6.99 12.24 -17.49
C TYR A 143 -7.20 12.89 -16.13
N ASN A 144 -8.15 12.35 -15.39
CA ASN A 144 -8.43 12.59 -13.98
C ASN A 144 -8.91 11.27 -13.36
N SER A 145 -9.13 11.25 -12.05
CA SER A 145 -9.54 10.06 -11.31
C SER A 145 -10.84 9.44 -11.88
N ASN A 146 -11.85 10.26 -12.16
CA ASN A 146 -13.14 9.78 -12.69
C ASN A 146 -12.97 9.14 -14.08
N LYS A 147 -12.18 9.76 -14.96
CA LYS A 147 -11.92 9.17 -16.28
C LYS A 147 -11.16 7.85 -16.17
N VAL A 148 -10.20 7.73 -15.24
CA VAL A 148 -9.49 6.47 -14.99
C VAL A 148 -10.44 5.39 -14.50
N LYS A 149 -11.32 5.71 -13.53
CA LYS A 149 -12.36 4.78 -13.04
C LYS A 149 -13.25 4.28 -14.18
N ASN A 150 -13.76 5.21 -14.99
CA ASN A 150 -14.74 4.89 -16.05
C ASN A 150 -14.17 4.00 -17.16
N ILE A 151 -12.87 4.09 -17.46
CA ILE A 151 -12.23 3.28 -18.51
C ILE A 151 -11.53 2.04 -17.98
N SER A 152 -11.48 1.85 -16.66
CA SER A 152 -10.92 0.64 -16.06
C SER A 152 -11.78 -0.56 -16.42
N LYS A 153 -11.19 -1.52 -17.14
CA LYS A 153 -11.87 -2.74 -17.58
C LYS A 153 -12.14 -3.70 -16.43
N LEU A 154 -11.20 -3.77 -15.50
CA LEU A 154 -11.23 -4.64 -14.33
C LEU A 154 -10.35 -4.06 -13.24
N HIS A 155 -10.75 -4.26 -11.99
CA HIS A 155 -9.98 -3.92 -10.79
C HIS A 155 -9.55 -5.19 -10.05
N TYR A 156 -8.24 -5.37 -9.85
CA TYR A 156 -7.72 -6.45 -9.02
C TYR A 156 -7.71 -6.02 -7.57
N SER A 157 -8.53 -6.65 -6.74
CA SER A 157 -8.63 -6.33 -5.32
C SER A 157 -8.05 -7.44 -4.45
N ILE A 158 -7.26 -7.04 -3.46
CA ILE A 158 -6.76 -7.92 -2.39
C ILE A 158 -7.80 -8.09 -1.27
N TYR A 159 -8.90 -7.35 -1.31
CA TYR A 159 -9.96 -7.36 -0.30
C TYR A 159 -11.14 -8.20 -0.76
N ARG A 160 -11.39 -9.31 -0.06
CA ARG A 160 -12.48 -10.22 -0.39
C ARG A 160 -13.83 -9.64 -0.01
N CYS A 161 -14.80 -9.70 -0.93
CA CYS A 161 -16.20 -9.32 -0.69
C CYS A 161 -16.38 -7.89 -0.16
N LYS A 162 -15.56 -6.94 -0.58
CA LYS A 162 -15.69 -5.53 -0.25
C LYS A 162 -16.05 -4.71 -1.48
N ASN A 163 -16.91 -3.70 -1.28
CA ASN A 163 -17.11 -2.68 -2.30
C ASN A 163 -15.79 -1.95 -2.54
N ASN A 164 -15.58 -1.50 -3.77
CA ASN A 164 -14.36 -0.82 -4.16
C ASN A 164 -14.73 0.40 -5.01
N ILE A 165 -13.75 1.24 -5.31
CA ILE A 165 -13.91 2.44 -6.16
C ILE A 165 -14.27 2.14 -7.61
N ILE A 166 -14.26 0.88 -8.02
CA ILE A 166 -14.61 0.37 -9.34
C ILE A 166 -15.48 -0.87 -9.14
N ASP A 167 -16.58 -0.98 -9.90
CA ASP A 167 -17.58 -2.03 -9.72
C ASP A 167 -17.13 -3.40 -10.23
N ASN A 168 -16.40 -3.44 -11.36
CA ASN A 168 -15.91 -4.69 -11.93
C ASN A 168 -14.63 -5.14 -11.23
N ILE A 169 -14.76 -6.02 -10.25
CA ILE A 169 -13.70 -6.45 -9.34
C ILE A 169 -13.36 -7.93 -9.54
N GLU A 170 -12.09 -8.25 -9.56
CA GLU A 170 -11.58 -9.61 -9.40
C GLU A 170 -10.74 -9.72 -8.11
N TYR A 171 -11.14 -10.63 -7.23
CA TYR A 171 -10.37 -10.89 -6.00
C TYR A 171 -9.07 -11.63 -6.32
N MET A 172 -7.97 -11.12 -5.78
CA MET A 172 -6.63 -11.66 -5.96
C MET A 172 -5.88 -11.66 -4.63
N PRO A 173 -5.81 -12.79 -3.90
CA PRO A 173 -5.09 -12.85 -2.63
C PRO A 173 -3.60 -12.58 -2.84
N LEU A 174 -3.00 -11.81 -1.93
CA LEU A 174 -1.55 -11.58 -1.94
C LEU A 174 -0.77 -12.85 -1.55
N PHE A 175 -1.28 -13.56 -0.56
CA PHE A 175 -0.61 -14.73 0.03
C PHE A 175 -1.60 -15.86 0.26
N ASN A 176 -1.09 -17.08 0.24
CA ASN A 176 -1.83 -18.26 0.71
C ASN A 176 -1.47 -18.53 2.18
N LEU A 177 -2.29 -18.03 3.10
CA LEU A 177 -2.07 -18.07 4.55
C LEU A 177 -2.99 -19.12 5.22
N GLU A 178 -3.04 -20.34 4.68
CA GLU A 178 -3.99 -21.39 5.12
C GLU A 178 -3.51 -22.22 6.32
N LYS A 179 -2.32 -21.96 6.86
CA LYS A 179 -1.77 -22.75 7.97
C LYS A 179 -2.58 -22.54 9.26
N LYS A 180 -3.06 -23.64 9.85
CA LYS A 180 -3.69 -23.66 11.16
C LYS A 180 -2.67 -24.00 12.23
N TYR A 181 -2.62 -23.23 13.29
CA TYR A 181 -1.81 -23.49 14.47
C TYR A 181 -2.69 -24.06 15.59
N THR A 182 -2.10 -24.96 16.40
CA THR A 182 -2.77 -25.47 17.59
C THR A 182 -2.51 -24.57 18.80
N ALA A 183 -3.30 -24.73 19.85
CA ALA A 183 -3.11 -23.96 21.11
C ALA A 183 -1.76 -24.31 21.80
N GLN A 184 -1.13 -25.42 21.44
CA GLN A 184 0.15 -25.89 21.99
C GLN A 184 1.36 -25.28 21.28
N ASP A 185 1.18 -24.68 20.08
CA ASP A 185 2.26 -24.06 19.35
C ASP A 185 2.75 -22.81 20.08
N LYS A 186 4.08 -22.73 20.30
CA LYS A 186 4.69 -21.55 20.91
C LYS A 186 4.38 -20.33 20.01
N SER A 187 3.75 -19.30 20.60
CA SER A 187 3.43 -18.08 19.88
C SER A 187 4.42 -16.98 20.20
N ILE A 188 4.78 -16.21 19.18
CA ILE A 188 5.50 -14.94 19.32
C ILE A 188 4.53 -13.78 19.13
N SER A 189 4.73 -12.69 19.88
CA SER A 189 3.91 -11.49 19.81
C SER A 189 4.65 -10.35 19.17
N ILE A 190 4.02 -9.72 18.16
CA ILE A 190 4.60 -8.60 17.41
C ILE A 190 3.68 -7.39 17.55
N LEU A 191 4.24 -6.25 17.96
CA LEU A 191 3.55 -4.96 17.91
C LEU A 191 3.96 -4.21 16.65
N LEU A 192 2.97 -3.82 15.83
CA LEU A 192 3.19 -2.91 14.72
C LEU A 192 3.23 -1.48 15.25
N GLY A 193 4.38 -0.83 15.09
CA GLY A 193 4.57 0.55 15.43
C GLY A 193 3.68 1.48 14.61
N GLN A 194 3.27 2.57 15.24
CA GLN A 194 2.50 3.62 14.57
C GLN A 194 2.57 4.92 15.38
N PRO A 195 3.09 6.02 14.82
CA PRO A 195 3.04 7.32 15.47
C PRO A 195 1.58 7.81 15.49
N ILE A 196 0.99 7.85 16.69
CA ILE A 196 -0.41 8.25 16.93
C ILE A 196 -0.49 9.72 17.26
N PHE A 197 0.44 10.17 18.10
CA PHE A 197 0.52 11.55 18.56
C PHE A 197 1.63 12.30 17.84
N ASN A 198 1.49 13.62 17.73
CA ASN A 198 2.59 14.51 17.29
C ASN A 198 3.72 14.62 18.33
N ASP A 199 3.47 14.16 19.56
CA ASP A 199 4.37 14.17 20.70
C ASP A 199 5.05 12.79 20.79
N GLU A 200 6.37 12.76 20.57
CA GLU A 200 7.17 11.54 20.60
C GLU A 200 7.16 10.86 21.99
N GLU A 201 7.24 11.63 23.07
CA GLU A 201 7.24 11.08 24.43
C GLU A 201 5.93 10.37 24.75
N LYS A 202 4.79 10.90 24.25
CA LYS A 202 3.49 10.23 24.38
C LYS A 202 3.43 8.94 23.60
N ASN A 203 3.99 8.90 22.39
CA ASN A 203 4.07 7.68 21.60
C ASN A 203 4.93 6.63 22.32
N ILE A 204 6.12 7.00 22.77
CA ILE A 204 7.04 6.11 23.49
C ILE A 204 6.37 5.54 24.75
N ARG A 205 5.72 6.40 25.55
CA ARG A 205 5.02 5.98 26.78
C ARG A 205 3.92 4.98 26.48
N LEU A 206 3.04 5.28 25.52
CA LEU A 206 1.95 4.39 25.13
C LEU A 206 2.49 3.04 24.64
N ILE A 207 3.54 3.03 23.83
CA ILE A 207 4.11 1.79 23.31
C ILE A 207 4.74 0.97 24.44
N LYS A 208 5.47 1.61 25.38
CA LYS A 208 6.02 0.91 26.55
C LYS A 208 4.93 0.27 27.43
N GLU A 209 3.83 0.98 27.69
CA GLU A 209 2.67 0.44 28.40
C GLU A 209 2.06 -0.77 27.69
N VAL A 210 1.95 -0.72 26.36
CA VAL A 210 1.46 -1.83 25.54
C VAL A 210 2.40 -3.03 25.59
N ILE A 211 3.70 -2.81 25.44
CA ILE A 211 4.74 -3.85 25.50
C ILE A 211 4.65 -4.60 26.83
N GLU A 212 4.58 -3.89 27.95
CA GLU A 212 4.49 -4.48 29.28
C GLU A 212 3.17 -5.24 29.50
N LYS A 213 2.03 -4.59 29.17
CA LYS A 213 0.69 -5.14 29.39
C LYS A 213 0.43 -6.41 28.59
N PHE A 214 0.85 -6.46 27.34
CA PHE A 214 0.59 -7.56 26.42
C PHE A 214 1.79 -8.50 26.24
N LYS A 215 2.91 -8.26 26.94
CA LYS A 215 4.15 -9.06 26.87
C LYS A 215 4.62 -9.24 25.43
N ILE A 216 4.85 -8.11 24.75
CA ILE A 216 5.26 -8.10 23.35
C ILE A 216 6.72 -8.56 23.26
N ASP A 217 6.99 -9.52 22.35
CA ASP A 217 8.34 -10.06 22.11
C ASP A 217 9.12 -9.17 21.12
N PHE A 218 8.45 -8.71 20.06
CA PHE A 218 9.09 -7.98 18.96
C PHE A 218 8.31 -6.73 18.57
N TYR A 219 9.05 -5.74 18.12
CA TYR A 219 8.51 -4.49 17.61
C TYR A 219 8.84 -4.33 16.12
N PHE A 220 7.82 -4.12 15.29
CA PHE A 220 7.97 -3.82 13.88
C PHE A 220 7.76 -2.32 13.68
N PRO A 221 8.84 -1.52 13.47
CA PRO A 221 8.75 -0.06 13.46
C PRO A 221 7.98 0.45 12.23
N HIS A 222 7.24 1.53 12.42
CA HIS A 222 6.59 2.22 11.30
C HIS A 222 7.62 3.02 10.49
N PRO A 223 7.54 3.08 9.15
CA PRO A 223 8.51 3.81 8.32
C PRO A 223 8.62 5.33 8.59
N ARG A 224 7.67 5.91 9.34
CA ARG A 224 7.66 7.34 9.71
C ARG A 224 8.07 7.61 11.16
N GLU A 225 8.49 6.57 11.89
CA GLU A 225 9.00 6.74 13.25
C GLU A 225 10.42 7.26 13.20
N ASP A 226 10.68 8.27 14.01
CA ASP A 226 11.98 8.92 14.22
C ASP A 226 12.47 8.83 15.68
N TYR A 227 11.70 8.13 16.54
CA TYR A 227 12.04 7.83 17.93
C TYR A 227 12.48 6.38 18.12
N HIS A 228 13.11 6.11 19.27
CA HIS A 228 13.57 4.78 19.67
C HIS A 228 12.92 4.35 20.99
N ILE A 229 12.58 3.05 21.10
CA ILE A 229 11.99 2.45 22.30
C ILE A 229 12.99 1.45 22.86
N ASP A 230 13.42 1.68 24.10
CA ASP A 230 14.37 0.80 24.79
C ASP A 230 13.70 -0.51 25.25
N ASN A 231 14.52 -1.54 25.45
CA ASN A 231 14.13 -2.82 26.04
C ASN A 231 13.11 -3.62 25.23
N ILE A 232 13.10 -3.47 23.90
CA ILE A 232 12.33 -4.30 22.97
C ILE A 232 13.19 -4.74 21.78
N LEU A 233 12.96 -5.93 21.28
CA LEU A 233 13.62 -6.44 20.08
C LEU A 233 12.97 -5.89 18.82
N TYR A 234 13.73 -5.08 18.07
CA TYR A 234 13.30 -4.55 16.78
C TYR A 234 13.46 -5.56 15.67
N ILE A 235 12.41 -5.72 14.86
CA ILE A 235 12.47 -6.45 13.61
C ILE A 235 13.13 -5.55 12.55
N LYS A 236 14.36 -5.89 12.18
CA LYS A 236 15.13 -5.21 11.13
C LYS A 236 15.02 -5.99 9.84
N THR A 237 14.25 -5.49 8.88
CA THR A 237 14.03 -6.12 7.58
C THR A 237 13.72 -5.07 6.51
N PRO A 238 14.16 -5.27 5.25
CA PRO A 238 13.74 -4.43 4.13
C PRO A 238 12.30 -4.72 3.68
N LEU A 239 11.69 -5.81 4.17
CA LEU A 239 10.33 -6.20 3.82
C LEU A 239 9.30 -5.29 4.47
N ILE A 240 8.18 -5.04 3.79
CA ILE A 240 6.98 -4.53 4.45
C ILE A 240 6.36 -5.64 5.32
N PHE A 241 5.50 -5.23 6.25
CA PHE A 241 4.96 -6.16 7.24
C PHE A 241 4.20 -7.32 6.62
N GLU A 242 3.49 -7.09 5.55
CA GLU A 242 2.69 -8.10 4.85
C GLU A 242 3.56 -9.26 4.35
N GLU A 243 4.65 -8.95 3.67
CA GLU A 243 5.57 -9.98 3.13
C GLU A 243 6.35 -10.64 4.27
N PHE A 244 6.84 -9.86 5.22
CA PHE A 244 7.49 -10.40 6.42
C PHE A 244 6.57 -11.39 7.16
N TYR A 245 5.31 -11.03 7.39
CA TYR A 245 4.35 -11.91 8.05
C TYR A 245 4.11 -13.19 7.24
N ALA A 246 3.94 -13.07 5.93
CA ALA A 246 3.70 -14.23 5.08
C ALA A 246 4.86 -15.23 5.14
N GLU A 247 6.10 -14.75 5.14
CA GLU A 247 7.30 -15.62 5.28
C GLU A 247 7.39 -16.25 6.68
N GLN A 248 7.25 -15.45 7.73
CA GLN A 248 7.44 -15.90 9.11
C GLN A 248 6.30 -16.79 9.61
N SER A 249 5.08 -16.58 9.13
CA SER A 249 3.91 -17.39 9.52
C SER A 249 3.94 -18.82 8.99
N VAL A 250 4.87 -19.17 8.11
CA VAL A 250 5.07 -20.55 7.68
C VAL A 250 5.56 -21.43 8.83
N GLU A 251 6.43 -20.91 9.69
CA GLU A 251 7.06 -21.66 10.78
C GLU A 251 6.59 -21.24 12.16
N ASN A 252 6.14 -19.99 12.32
CA ASN A 252 5.84 -19.39 13.61
C ASN A 252 4.34 -19.10 13.79
N ASN A 253 3.83 -19.38 15.00
CA ASN A 253 2.52 -18.93 15.43
C ASN A 253 2.64 -17.47 15.89
N ILE A 254 2.15 -16.52 15.09
CA ILE A 254 2.33 -15.08 15.34
C ILE A 254 1.05 -14.44 15.85
N LYS A 255 1.12 -13.77 17.01
CA LYS A 255 0.10 -12.84 17.50
C LYS A 255 0.49 -11.43 17.09
N ILE A 256 -0.44 -10.71 16.50
CA ILE A 256 -0.22 -9.35 16.02
C ILE A 256 -1.01 -8.38 16.86
N TYR A 257 -0.33 -7.35 17.33
CA TYR A 257 -0.92 -6.21 17.98
C TYR A 257 -0.67 -4.97 17.13
N THR A 258 -1.69 -4.17 16.94
CA THR A 258 -1.59 -2.92 16.17
C THR A 258 -2.51 -1.87 16.77
N PHE A 259 -2.26 -0.61 16.50
CA PHE A 259 -3.25 0.42 16.81
C PHE A 259 -4.33 0.45 15.70
N PHE A 260 -4.01 0.98 14.53
CA PHE A 260 -4.94 1.00 13.38
C PHE A 260 -4.21 0.82 12.05
N SER A 261 -3.14 0.02 12.02
CA SER A 261 -2.39 -0.24 10.78
C SER A 261 -3.23 -1.02 9.78
N SER A 262 -3.32 -0.49 8.56
CA SER A 262 -3.98 -1.17 7.44
C SER A 262 -3.25 -2.43 6.97
N ALA A 263 -1.99 -2.61 7.33
CA ALA A 263 -1.20 -3.79 6.96
C ALA A 263 -1.85 -5.10 7.44
N VAL A 264 -2.54 -5.08 8.59
CA VAL A 264 -3.24 -6.28 9.08
C VAL A 264 -4.44 -6.67 8.21
N LEU A 265 -5.08 -5.73 7.54
CA LEU A 265 -6.19 -6.00 6.64
C LEU A 265 -5.75 -6.71 5.35
N ASN A 266 -4.47 -6.56 4.98
CA ASN A 266 -3.88 -7.18 3.79
C ASN A 266 -3.49 -8.65 4.03
N ILE A 267 -3.45 -9.09 5.31
CA ILE A 267 -3.02 -10.43 5.72
C ILE A 267 -4.07 -11.20 6.50
N VAL A 268 -5.18 -10.56 6.89
CA VAL A 268 -6.21 -11.21 7.70
C VAL A 268 -6.92 -12.31 6.89
N THR A 269 -7.05 -13.49 7.50
CA THR A 269 -7.80 -14.65 6.99
C THR A 269 -8.65 -15.23 8.11
N LYS A 270 -9.48 -16.21 7.78
CA LYS A 270 -10.27 -16.95 8.79
C LYS A 270 -9.38 -17.74 9.75
N GLU A 271 -8.19 -18.12 9.32
CA GLU A 271 -7.24 -18.96 10.05
C GLU A 271 -6.39 -18.18 11.04
N ASN A 272 -6.25 -16.84 10.88
CA ASN A 272 -5.39 -16.02 11.73
C ASN A 272 -6.10 -14.85 12.44
N ILE A 273 -7.38 -14.62 12.16
CA ILE A 273 -8.12 -13.47 12.68
C ILE A 273 -8.18 -13.42 14.21
N ASP A 274 -8.21 -14.56 14.86
CA ASP A 274 -8.21 -14.71 16.32
C ASP A 274 -6.88 -14.33 16.99
N ARG A 275 -5.84 -14.06 16.19
CA ARG A 275 -4.50 -13.68 16.62
C ARG A 275 -4.13 -12.24 16.28
N ILE A 276 -5.07 -11.48 15.70
CA ILE A 276 -4.88 -10.07 15.36
C ILE A 276 -5.72 -9.21 16.29
N TYR A 277 -5.07 -8.29 16.99
CA TYR A 277 -5.68 -7.43 17.99
C TYR A 277 -5.41 -5.96 17.64
N ALA A 278 -6.47 -5.16 17.56
CA ALA A 278 -6.38 -3.72 17.41
C ALA A 278 -6.49 -3.06 18.79
N LEU A 279 -5.47 -2.36 19.21
CA LEU A 279 -5.40 -1.66 20.50
C LEU A 279 -5.90 -0.23 20.32
N LYS A 280 -6.97 0.14 21.02
CA LYS A 280 -7.60 1.44 20.91
C LYS A 280 -7.31 2.30 22.15
N PRO A 281 -6.35 3.23 22.07
CA PRO A 281 -6.15 4.22 23.12
C PRO A 281 -7.29 5.24 23.12
N LYS A 282 -7.35 6.08 24.15
CA LYS A 282 -8.31 7.18 24.24
C LYS A 282 -8.01 8.21 23.15
N LEU A 283 -8.71 8.12 22.04
CA LEU A 283 -8.59 9.01 20.88
C LEU A 283 -9.87 9.82 20.68
N THR A 284 -9.73 11.06 20.24
CA THR A 284 -10.84 11.97 19.95
C THR A 284 -11.01 12.25 18.47
N GLU A 285 -9.97 12.01 17.66
CA GLU A 285 -9.98 12.29 16.24
C GLU A 285 -10.85 11.28 15.47
N LYS A 286 -11.87 11.77 14.78
CA LYS A 286 -12.82 10.95 14.01
C LYS A 286 -12.13 10.05 12.98
N ALA A 287 -11.10 10.58 12.29
CA ALA A 287 -10.37 9.81 11.29
C ALA A 287 -9.74 8.53 11.84
N TYR A 288 -9.23 8.56 13.09
CA TYR A 288 -8.71 7.36 13.74
C TYR A 288 -9.81 6.41 14.18
N LEU A 289 -10.96 6.94 14.65
CA LEU A 289 -12.10 6.13 15.03
C LEU A 289 -12.67 5.36 13.84
N ASP A 290 -12.79 5.99 12.68
CA ASP A 290 -13.23 5.36 11.43
C ASP A 290 -12.32 4.17 11.03
N CYS A 291 -11.01 4.22 11.32
CA CYS A 291 -10.09 3.10 11.08
C CYS A 291 -10.45 1.87 11.93
N TYR A 292 -10.85 2.06 13.19
CA TYR A 292 -11.26 0.93 14.04
C TYR A 292 -12.56 0.29 13.57
N ASP A 293 -13.48 1.06 13.00
CA ASP A 293 -14.71 0.50 12.44
C ASP A 293 -14.40 -0.38 11.22
N ILE A 294 -13.49 0.03 10.35
CA ILE A 294 -13.02 -0.82 9.25
C ILE A 294 -12.38 -2.11 9.79
N LEU A 295 -11.53 -2.03 10.83
CA LEU A 295 -10.92 -3.22 11.43
C LEU A 295 -11.96 -4.18 11.98
N LYS A 296 -13.02 -3.68 12.65
CA LYS A 296 -14.15 -4.49 13.12
C LYS A 296 -14.93 -5.14 11.99
N ASP A 297 -15.14 -4.43 10.87
CA ASP A 297 -15.81 -4.97 9.68
C ASP A 297 -15.08 -6.14 9.05
N PHE A 298 -13.76 -6.23 9.28
CA PHE A 298 -12.95 -7.40 8.93
C PHE A 298 -12.93 -8.48 10.02
N GLY A 299 -13.63 -8.26 11.15
CA GLY A 299 -13.72 -9.18 12.27
C GLY A 299 -12.54 -9.09 13.25
N ILE A 300 -11.65 -8.11 13.11
CA ILE A 300 -10.51 -7.94 14.01
C ILE A 300 -11.00 -7.45 15.37
N LYS A 301 -10.53 -8.10 16.44
CA LYS A 301 -10.90 -7.76 17.82
C LYS A 301 -10.25 -6.42 18.23
N VAL A 302 -11.08 -5.44 18.59
CA VAL A 302 -10.65 -4.16 19.15
C VAL A 302 -10.64 -4.23 20.67
N ILE A 303 -9.55 -3.79 21.29
CA ILE A 303 -9.33 -3.77 22.75
C ILE A 303 -9.08 -2.32 23.16
N ASP A 304 -9.93 -1.76 24.01
CA ASP A 304 -9.70 -0.45 24.62
C ASP A 304 -8.57 -0.51 25.64
N ILE A 305 -7.65 0.45 25.62
CA ILE A 305 -6.45 0.50 26.45
C ILE A 305 -6.26 1.86 27.12
#